data_28758c8f0bf562bc9a663dcaf580f8dd
#
_entry.id   28758c8f0bf562bc9a663dcaf580f8dd
#
_cell.length_a   1.000
_cell.length_b   1.000
_cell.length_c   1.000
_cell.angle_alpha   90.00
_cell.angle_beta   90.00
_cell.angle_gamma   90.00
#
_symmetry.space_group_name_H-M   'P 1'
#
loop_
_entity.id
_entity.type
_entity.pdbx_description
1 polymer ?
#
loop_
_entity_poly.entity_id
_entity_poly.type
_entity_poly.pdbx_seq_one_letter_code
_entity_poly.pdbx_strand_id
1 'polypeptide(L)'
;AEPIATAETIAAALGALIVALVATLEKKGLAARRLTWCCARVDGEEQRITIGTARATRDGAHLLALLAARIETIEPGFGIDAMTLVAERSEPLGAVPIGSVLAGEAPAPDLAPLIDRLAGRLGARCLFRMRALESDVPERSLCAVPPLGEADGQQPPQWPKQWPRPVRLLAHPEPV
;
A
#
# COMPACT_ATOMS: atom_id res chain seq x y z
N ALA A 1 -16.24 23.91 -19.36
CA ALA A 1 -16.34 23.93 -17.90
C ALA A 1 -15.37 25.01 -17.42
N GLU A 2 -15.65 25.66 -16.31
CA GLU A 2 -14.74 26.64 -15.70
C GLU A 2 -13.62 25.88 -15.00
N PRO A 3 -12.33 26.25 -15.19
CA PRO A 3 -11.21 25.58 -14.56
C PRO A 3 -11.29 25.68 -13.03
N ILE A 4 -10.96 24.60 -12.33
CA ILE A 4 -11.00 24.57 -10.86
C ILE A 4 -9.60 24.84 -10.29
N ALA A 5 -9.53 25.69 -9.24
CA ALA A 5 -8.26 26.09 -8.65
C ALA A 5 -8.24 26.02 -7.11
N THR A 6 -9.38 25.87 -6.45
CA THR A 6 -9.41 25.84 -4.98
C THR A 6 -9.32 24.41 -4.45
N ALA A 7 -8.68 24.24 -3.29
CA ALA A 7 -8.54 22.93 -2.65
C ALA A 7 -9.91 22.27 -2.39
N GLU A 8 -10.93 23.05 -2.05
CA GLU A 8 -12.28 22.53 -1.79
C GLU A 8 -12.94 21.98 -3.06
N THR A 9 -12.81 22.69 -4.19
CA THR A 9 -13.37 22.23 -5.48
C THR A 9 -12.62 21.02 -6.01
N ILE A 10 -11.29 20.97 -5.83
CA ILE A 10 -10.46 19.81 -6.15
C ILE A 10 -10.88 18.60 -5.30
N ALA A 11 -11.06 18.80 -4.00
CA ALA A 11 -11.50 17.72 -3.10
C ALA A 11 -12.89 17.19 -3.46
N ALA A 12 -13.83 18.08 -3.80
CA ALA A 12 -15.17 17.68 -4.22
C ALA A 12 -15.14 16.85 -5.53
N ALA A 13 -14.37 17.31 -6.52
CA ALA A 13 -14.21 16.58 -7.78
C ALA A 13 -13.53 15.21 -7.58
N LEU A 14 -12.49 15.16 -6.74
CA LEU A 14 -11.85 13.91 -6.36
C LEU A 14 -12.83 12.94 -5.69
N GLY A 15 -13.68 13.43 -4.78
CA GLY A 15 -14.73 12.64 -4.14
C GLY A 15 -15.68 11.98 -5.16
N ALA A 16 -16.12 12.75 -6.17
CA ALA A 16 -16.96 12.23 -7.24
C ALA A 16 -16.25 11.13 -8.07
N LEU A 17 -14.95 11.33 -8.39
CA LEU A 17 -14.15 10.34 -9.10
C LEU A 17 -13.97 9.05 -8.29
N ILE A 18 -13.76 9.14 -6.98
CA ILE A 18 -13.66 7.96 -6.09
C ILE A 18 -14.98 7.17 -6.10
N VAL A 19 -16.11 7.83 -5.96
CA VAL A 19 -17.42 7.16 -6.00
C VAL A 19 -17.62 6.40 -7.31
N ALA A 20 -17.33 7.04 -8.46
CA ALA A 20 -17.44 6.43 -9.77
C ALA A 20 -16.47 5.24 -9.94
N LEU A 21 -15.24 5.37 -9.45
CA LEU A 21 -14.23 4.31 -9.49
C LEU A 21 -14.67 3.11 -8.65
N VAL A 22 -15.10 3.32 -7.41
CA VAL A 22 -15.56 2.25 -6.51
C VAL A 22 -16.72 1.48 -7.13
N ALA A 23 -17.72 2.18 -7.67
CA ALA A 23 -18.84 1.54 -8.36
C ALA A 23 -18.38 0.70 -9.57
N THR A 24 -17.34 1.14 -10.29
CA THR A 24 -16.77 0.40 -11.41
C THR A 24 -16.03 -0.85 -10.94
N LEU A 25 -15.24 -0.74 -9.87
CA LEU A 25 -14.54 -1.86 -9.26
C LEU A 25 -15.50 -2.90 -8.69
N GLU A 26 -16.62 -2.47 -8.07
CA GLU A 26 -17.67 -3.36 -7.57
C GLU A 26 -18.30 -4.19 -8.68
N LYS A 27 -18.70 -3.54 -9.78
CA LYS A 27 -19.27 -4.23 -10.94
C LYS A 27 -18.34 -5.27 -11.53
N LYS A 28 -17.02 -5.07 -11.42
CA LYS A 28 -15.99 -6.00 -11.92
C LYS A 28 -15.52 -7.02 -10.89
N GLY A 29 -15.99 -6.97 -9.64
CA GLY A 29 -15.52 -7.84 -8.56
C GLY A 29 -14.06 -7.57 -8.14
N LEU A 30 -13.53 -6.37 -8.48
CA LEU A 30 -12.14 -5.98 -8.23
C LEU A 30 -12.02 -5.02 -7.05
N ALA A 31 -10.83 -4.90 -6.48
CA ALA A 31 -10.44 -3.92 -5.49
C ALA A 31 -9.11 -3.26 -5.88
N ALA A 32 -8.92 -2.00 -5.52
CA ALA A 32 -7.75 -1.23 -5.91
C ALA A 32 -6.54 -1.55 -5.03
N ARG A 33 -5.36 -1.67 -5.68
CA ARG A 33 -4.03 -1.82 -5.05
C ARG A 33 -3.13 -0.64 -5.34
N ARG A 34 -3.30 0.00 -6.50
CA ARG A 34 -2.57 1.21 -6.88
C ARG A 34 -3.49 2.10 -7.67
N LEU A 35 -3.56 3.35 -7.25
CA LEU A 35 -4.32 4.39 -7.91
C LEU A 35 -3.38 5.50 -8.37
N THR A 36 -3.63 6.04 -9.55
CA THR A 36 -2.97 7.24 -10.05
C THR A 36 -4.04 8.28 -10.35
N TRP A 37 -3.88 9.42 -9.72
CA TRP A 37 -4.70 10.60 -9.91
C TRP A 37 -3.93 11.58 -10.79
N CYS A 38 -4.49 11.91 -11.94
CA CYS A 38 -3.93 12.84 -12.92
C CYS A 38 -4.75 14.11 -12.93
N CYS A 39 -4.07 15.27 -12.83
CA CYS A 39 -4.64 16.60 -12.93
C CYS A 39 -4.01 17.29 -14.13
N ALA A 40 -4.79 17.52 -15.20
CA ALA A 40 -4.36 18.28 -16.35
C ALA A 40 -4.69 19.77 -16.13
N ARG A 41 -3.69 20.61 -16.22
CA ARG A 41 -3.81 22.07 -16.08
C ARG A 41 -4.13 22.73 -17.41
N VAL A 42 -4.71 23.92 -17.32
CA VAL A 42 -5.05 24.75 -18.51
C VAL A 42 -3.82 25.12 -19.34
N ASP A 43 -2.64 25.23 -18.73
CA ASP A 43 -1.35 25.51 -19.41
C ASP A 43 -0.73 24.28 -20.09
N GLY A 44 -1.42 23.13 -20.06
CA GLY A 44 -0.98 21.88 -20.67
C GLY A 44 -0.05 21.03 -19.80
N GLU A 45 0.29 21.47 -18.59
CA GLU A 45 1.03 20.64 -17.63
C GLU A 45 0.13 19.59 -16.99
N GLU A 46 0.68 18.43 -16.72
CA GLU A 46 0.01 17.32 -16.04
C GLU A 46 0.73 16.97 -14.75
N GLN A 47 -0.01 16.93 -13.65
CA GLN A 47 0.49 16.47 -12.36
C GLN A 47 -0.11 15.12 -12.04
N ARG A 48 0.73 14.18 -11.55
CA ARG A 48 0.33 12.81 -11.23
C ARG A 48 0.66 12.48 -9.79
N ILE A 49 -0.34 11.99 -9.08
CA ILE A 49 -0.20 11.49 -7.71
C ILE A 49 -0.57 10.02 -7.70
N THR A 50 0.38 9.20 -7.28
CA THR A 50 0.17 7.75 -7.16
C THR A 50 0.15 7.34 -5.69
N ILE A 51 -0.87 6.57 -5.32
CA ILE A 51 -0.96 5.91 -4.01
C ILE A 51 -1.02 4.40 -4.18
N GLY A 52 -0.49 3.68 -3.20
CA GLY A 52 -0.63 2.23 -3.10
C GLY A 52 -1.28 1.87 -1.79
N THR A 53 -2.00 0.76 -1.76
CA THR A 53 -2.62 0.19 -0.56
C THR A 53 -1.95 -1.11 -0.16
N ALA A 54 -1.82 -1.37 1.13
CA ALA A 54 -1.20 -2.58 1.67
C ALA A 54 -2.03 -3.84 1.39
N ARG A 55 -3.35 -3.66 1.23
CA ARG A 55 -4.29 -4.68 0.74
C ARG A 55 -5.20 -4.09 -0.32
N ALA A 56 -5.70 -4.93 -1.21
CA ALA A 56 -6.71 -4.51 -2.16
C ALA A 56 -7.97 -4.04 -1.43
N THR A 57 -8.45 -2.84 -1.75
CA THR A 57 -9.59 -2.22 -1.05
C THR A 57 -10.56 -1.54 -2.02
N ARG A 58 -11.83 -1.49 -1.63
CA ARG A 58 -12.90 -0.68 -2.23
C ARG A 58 -13.45 0.36 -1.25
N ASP A 59 -12.80 0.52 -0.10
CA ASP A 59 -13.21 1.55 0.87
C ASP A 59 -12.93 2.94 0.29
N GLY A 60 -13.99 3.56 -0.25
CA GLY A 60 -13.91 4.89 -0.86
C GLY A 60 -13.50 5.97 0.13
N ALA A 61 -13.91 5.87 1.39
CA ALA A 61 -13.53 6.84 2.43
C ALA A 61 -12.03 6.77 2.72
N HIS A 62 -11.48 5.55 2.82
CA HIS A 62 -10.06 5.34 3.00
C HIS A 62 -9.24 5.83 1.80
N LEU A 63 -9.64 5.47 0.56
CA LEU A 63 -8.96 5.92 -0.65
C LEU A 63 -9.00 7.45 -0.80
N LEU A 64 -10.16 8.06 -0.50
CA LEU A 64 -10.30 9.52 -0.50
C LEU A 64 -9.35 10.16 0.52
N ALA A 65 -9.27 9.64 1.75
CA ALA A 65 -8.40 10.18 2.78
C ALA A 65 -6.91 10.13 2.39
N LEU A 66 -6.46 9.05 1.71
CA LEU A 66 -5.08 8.91 1.22
C LEU A 66 -4.74 9.92 0.13
N LEU A 67 -5.67 10.18 -0.81
CA LEU A 67 -5.47 11.14 -1.88
C LEU A 67 -5.65 12.59 -1.39
N ALA A 68 -6.63 12.85 -0.53
CA ALA A 68 -6.89 14.16 0.04
C ALA A 68 -5.67 14.71 0.81
N ALA A 69 -4.93 13.83 1.50
CA ALA A 69 -3.67 14.19 2.16
C ALA A 69 -2.57 14.67 1.18
N ARG A 70 -2.79 14.56 -0.12
CA ARG A 70 -1.88 15.00 -1.19
C ARG A 70 -2.38 16.23 -1.93
N ILE A 71 -3.56 16.75 -1.66
CA ILE A 71 -4.13 17.92 -2.35
C ILE A 71 -3.21 19.13 -2.21
N GLU A 72 -2.59 19.32 -1.05
CA GLU A 72 -1.66 20.41 -0.80
C GLU A 72 -0.40 20.36 -1.69
N THR A 73 -0.09 19.21 -2.28
CA THR A 73 1.06 19.06 -3.20
C THR A 73 0.70 19.40 -4.65
N ILE A 74 -0.58 19.69 -4.92
CA ILE A 74 -1.03 20.08 -6.26
C ILE A 74 -0.89 21.58 -6.42
N GLU A 75 -0.23 21.97 -7.49
CA GLU A 75 -0.10 23.34 -7.91
C GLU A 75 -1.08 23.62 -9.06
N PRO A 76 -2.27 24.16 -8.78
CA PRO A 76 -3.31 24.32 -9.81
C PRO A 76 -2.94 25.34 -10.90
N GLY A 77 -1.97 26.24 -10.64
CA GLY A 77 -1.58 27.27 -11.60
C GLY A 77 -2.78 28.14 -12.01
N PHE A 78 -3.04 28.23 -13.32
CA PHE A 78 -4.22 28.94 -13.87
C PHE A 78 -5.52 28.15 -13.76
N GLY A 79 -5.49 26.96 -13.17
CA GLY A 79 -6.62 26.08 -12.95
C GLY A 79 -6.43 24.69 -13.56
N ILE A 80 -7.18 23.73 -13.05
CA ILE A 80 -7.24 22.36 -13.53
C ILE A 80 -8.44 22.25 -14.47
N ASP A 81 -8.18 21.82 -15.70
CA ASP A 81 -9.18 21.64 -16.75
C ASP A 81 -9.80 20.23 -16.73
N ALA A 82 -8.98 19.21 -16.45
CA ALA A 82 -9.43 17.83 -16.36
C ALA A 82 -8.78 17.07 -15.21
N MET A 83 -9.55 16.16 -14.61
CA MET A 83 -9.09 15.24 -13.58
C MET A 83 -9.47 13.82 -13.94
N THR A 84 -8.53 12.90 -13.81
CA THR A 84 -8.73 11.48 -14.09
C THR A 84 -8.18 10.64 -12.95
N LEU A 85 -8.93 9.62 -12.54
CA LEU A 85 -8.52 8.66 -11.53
C LEU A 85 -8.46 7.25 -12.14
N VAL A 86 -7.28 6.64 -12.10
CA VAL A 86 -7.02 5.33 -12.72
C VAL A 86 -6.60 4.32 -11.66
N ALA A 87 -7.23 3.15 -11.66
CA ALA A 87 -6.73 1.99 -10.91
C ALA A 87 -5.70 1.26 -11.78
N GLU A 88 -4.41 1.60 -11.59
CA GLU A 88 -3.31 0.98 -12.35
C GLU A 88 -3.14 -0.51 -12.02
N ARG A 89 -3.37 -0.84 -10.74
CA ARG A 89 -3.36 -2.21 -10.26
C ARG A 89 -4.62 -2.48 -9.45
N SER A 90 -5.31 -3.55 -9.82
CA SER A 90 -6.46 -4.06 -9.10
C SER A 90 -6.33 -5.57 -8.95
N GLU A 91 -6.92 -6.11 -7.89
CA GLU A 91 -6.92 -7.53 -7.56
C GLU A 91 -8.36 -7.96 -7.29
N PRO A 92 -8.73 -9.22 -7.55
CA PRO A 92 -10.02 -9.74 -7.10
C PRO A 92 -10.15 -9.55 -5.58
N LEU A 93 -11.31 -9.14 -5.12
CA LEU A 93 -11.54 -9.10 -3.67
C LEU A 93 -11.65 -10.55 -3.20
N GLY A 94 -10.61 -11.03 -2.52
CA GLY A 94 -10.60 -12.38 -1.95
C GLY A 94 -11.78 -12.58 -0.99
N ALA A 95 -12.37 -13.76 -1.02
CA ALA A 95 -13.39 -14.14 -0.04
C ALA A 95 -12.75 -14.09 1.36
N VAL A 96 -13.34 -13.34 2.28
CA VAL A 96 -12.95 -13.40 3.70
C VAL A 96 -13.35 -14.80 4.21
N PRO A 97 -12.42 -15.60 4.75
CA PRO A 97 -12.76 -16.91 5.27
C PRO A 97 -13.80 -16.76 6.39
N ILE A 98 -14.99 -17.30 6.19
CA ILE A 98 -16.08 -17.25 7.18
C ILE A 98 -15.69 -18.05 8.45
N GLY A 99 -14.71 -18.95 8.35
CA GLY A 99 -14.24 -19.79 9.44
C GLY A 99 -13.76 -19.03 10.69
N SER A 100 -13.16 -17.85 10.54
CA SER A 100 -12.71 -17.04 11.69
C SER A 100 -13.88 -16.40 12.44
N VAL A 101 -14.98 -16.09 11.75
CA VAL A 101 -16.19 -15.51 12.36
C VAL A 101 -16.94 -16.57 13.17
N LEU A 102 -16.91 -17.84 12.74
CA LEU A 102 -17.55 -18.95 13.42
C LEU A 102 -16.77 -19.48 14.64
N ALA A 103 -15.46 -19.22 14.69
CA ALA A 103 -14.59 -19.64 15.80
C ALA A 103 -14.71 -18.76 17.05
N GLY A 104 -15.48 -17.66 17.00
CA GLY A 104 -15.67 -16.76 18.16
C GLY A 104 -14.41 -15.98 18.56
N GLU A 105 -13.34 -16.04 17.78
CA GLU A 105 -12.15 -15.21 17.99
C GLU A 105 -12.42 -13.78 17.51
N ALA A 106 -12.16 -12.81 18.38
CA ALA A 106 -12.23 -11.43 17.98
C ALA A 106 -11.29 -11.20 16.78
N PRO A 107 -11.78 -10.65 15.66
CA PRO A 107 -10.92 -10.43 14.49
C PRO A 107 -9.74 -9.54 14.88
N ALA A 108 -8.55 -9.97 14.53
CA ALA A 108 -7.35 -9.16 14.74
C ALA A 108 -7.56 -7.79 14.07
N PRO A 109 -7.11 -6.68 14.68
CA PRO A 109 -7.29 -5.34 14.13
C PRO A 109 -6.69 -5.26 12.74
N ASP A 110 -7.43 -4.69 11.79
CA ASP A 110 -6.92 -4.47 10.43
C ASP A 110 -5.89 -3.33 10.44
N LEU A 111 -4.62 -3.69 10.26
CA LEU A 111 -3.52 -2.75 10.23
C LEU A 111 -3.31 -2.10 8.85
N ALA A 112 -4.03 -2.55 7.81
CA ALA A 112 -3.84 -2.04 6.45
C ALA A 112 -4.02 -0.51 6.37
N PRO A 113 -5.09 0.10 6.93
CA PRO A 113 -5.26 1.54 6.86
C PRO A 113 -4.16 2.34 7.58
N LEU A 114 -3.61 1.80 8.67
CA LEU A 114 -2.48 2.43 9.37
C LEU A 114 -1.21 2.38 8.52
N ILE A 115 -0.91 1.22 7.95
CA ILE A 115 0.26 1.02 7.09
C ILE A 115 0.18 1.93 5.87
N ASP A 116 -0.99 2.05 5.24
CA ASP A 116 -1.19 2.92 4.08
C ASP A 116 -0.92 4.40 4.41
N ARG A 117 -1.41 4.87 5.57
CA ARG A 117 -1.13 6.24 6.03
C ARG A 117 0.35 6.46 6.33
N LEU A 118 1.01 5.51 6.97
CA LEU A 118 2.45 5.58 7.24
C LEU A 118 3.25 5.52 5.94
N ALA A 119 2.88 4.65 5.00
CA ALA A 119 3.50 4.57 3.68
C ALA A 119 3.37 5.88 2.89
N GLY A 120 2.22 6.54 3.02
CA GLY A 120 2.00 7.85 2.43
C GLY A 120 2.92 8.94 2.97
N ARG A 121 3.32 8.88 4.25
CA ARG A 121 4.17 9.89 4.91
C ARG A 121 5.66 9.60 4.81
N LEU A 122 6.04 8.34 5.01
CA LEU A 122 7.44 7.90 5.13
C LEU A 122 7.99 7.31 3.84
N GLY A 123 7.10 6.97 2.91
CA GLY A 123 7.43 6.17 1.74
C GLY A 123 7.27 4.67 2.01
N ALA A 124 6.73 3.94 1.04
CA ALA A 124 6.45 2.50 1.18
C ALA A 124 7.70 1.64 1.44
N ARG A 125 8.88 2.11 1.00
CA ARG A 125 10.16 1.42 1.21
C ARG A 125 10.65 1.43 2.66
N CYS A 126 10.15 2.36 3.48
CA CYS A 126 10.50 2.48 4.89
C CYS A 126 9.69 1.52 5.78
N LEU A 127 8.66 0.88 5.22
CA LEU A 127 7.77 -0.02 5.96
C LEU A 127 7.98 -1.45 5.50
N PHE A 128 8.57 -2.25 6.37
CA PHE A 128 8.83 -3.67 6.13
C PHE A 128 8.80 -4.44 7.44
N ARG A 129 8.63 -5.74 7.34
CA ARG A 129 8.90 -6.68 8.43
C ARG A 129 10.09 -7.55 8.06
N MET A 130 10.83 -7.99 9.05
CA MET A 130 11.91 -8.95 8.85
C MET A 130 11.32 -10.37 8.84
N ARG A 131 11.73 -11.15 7.85
CA ARG A 131 11.41 -12.58 7.74
C ARG A 131 12.70 -13.38 7.83
N ALA A 132 12.68 -14.43 8.63
CA ALA A 132 13.80 -15.36 8.71
C ALA A 132 13.88 -16.19 7.41
N LEU A 133 15.09 -16.36 6.90
CA LEU A 133 15.42 -17.26 5.80
C LEU A 133 16.32 -18.37 6.31
N GLU A 134 16.19 -19.55 5.71
CA GLU A 134 17.11 -20.66 5.97
C GLU A 134 18.45 -20.35 5.30
N SER A 135 19.44 -20.01 6.11
CA SER A 135 20.80 -19.72 5.67
C SER A 135 21.78 -19.91 6.80
N ASP A 136 22.90 -20.55 6.52
CA ASP A 136 24.02 -20.68 7.46
C ASP A 136 24.80 -19.36 7.61
N VAL A 137 24.59 -18.42 6.69
CA VAL A 137 25.22 -17.09 6.70
C VAL A 137 24.32 -16.13 7.48
N PRO A 138 24.76 -15.60 8.65
CA PRO A 138 23.92 -14.73 9.49
C PRO A 138 23.35 -13.52 8.74
N GLU A 139 24.15 -12.89 7.87
CA GLU A 139 23.76 -11.71 7.09
C GLU A 139 22.67 -12.00 6.04
N ARG A 140 22.52 -13.26 5.64
CA ARG A 140 21.52 -13.72 4.68
C ARG A 140 20.33 -14.40 5.34
N SER A 141 20.34 -14.51 6.67
CA SER A 141 19.28 -15.22 7.41
C SER A 141 18.03 -14.39 7.65
N LEU A 142 18.03 -13.13 7.23
CA LEU A 142 16.89 -12.23 7.34
C LEU A 142 16.68 -11.49 6.02
N CYS A 143 15.41 -11.32 5.62
CA CYS A 143 15.05 -10.46 4.51
C CYS A 143 13.91 -9.51 4.89
N ALA A 144 13.90 -8.34 4.28
CA ALA A 144 12.79 -7.40 4.39
C ALA A 144 11.65 -7.84 3.47
N VAL A 145 10.45 -7.95 4.01
CA VAL A 145 9.23 -8.28 3.27
C VAL A 145 8.16 -7.24 3.53
N PRO A 146 7.15 -7.08 2.66
CA PRO A 146 6.06 -6.15 2.90
C PRO A 146 5.41 -6.37 4.27
N PRO A 147 4.95 -5.31 4.95
CA PRO A 147 4.41 -5.40 6.31
C PRO A 147 3.15 -6.27 6.38
N LEU A 148 2.32 -6.24 5.34
CA LEU A 148 1.17 -7.13 5.15
C LEU A 148 1.41 -7.97 3.89
N GLY A 149 2.16 -9.02 4.01
CA GLY A 149 2.23 -10.11 3.05
C GLY A 149 1.49 -11.32 3.64
N GLU A 150 1.03 -12.23 2.80
CA GLU A 150 0.68 -13.55 3.28
C GLU A 150 1.87 -14.07 4.09
N ALA A 151 1.59 -14.56 5.28
CA ALA A 151 2.55 -15.43 5.92
C ALA A 151 2.63 -16.62 4.95
N ASP A 152 3.64 -16.62 4.04
CA ASP A 152 3.97 -17.84 3.34
C ASP A 152 3.99 -18.91 4.44
N GLY A 153 3.20 -19.96 4.29
CA GLY A 153 3.06 -20.98 5.31
C GLY A 153 4.37 -21.73 5.65
N GLN A 154 5.47 -21.14 5.30
CA GLN A 154 6.80 -21.57 5.70
C GLN A 154 6.98 -21.23 7.18
N GLN A 155 6.96 -22.26 7.99
CA GLN A 155 7.41 -22.16 9.38
C GLN A 155 8.81 -21.50 9.39
N PRO A 156 9.06 -20.63 10.37
CA PRO A 156 10.40 -20.06 10.51
C PRO A 156 11.40 -21.21 10.59
N PRO A 157 12.56 -21.11 9.91
CA PRO A 157 13.55 -22.18 9.91
C PRO A 157 13.93 -22.53 11.36
N GLN A 158 13.81 -23.80 11.70
CA GLN A 158 14.13 -24.29 13.03
C GLN A 158 15.65 -24.56 13.09
N TRP A 159 16.39 -23.65 13.71
CA TRP A 159 17.80 -23.87 13.98
C TRP A 159 17.97 -24.92 15.07
N PRO A 160 18.82 -25.93 14.87
CA PRO A 160 19.12 -26.91 15.90
C PRO A 160 19.63 -26.26 17.18
N LYS A 161 18.90 -26.43 18.30
CA LYS A 161 19.22 -25.75 19.56
C LYS A 161 20.62 -26.08 20.12
N GLN A 162 21.16 -27.22 19.74
CA GLN A 162 22.47 -27.68 20.17
C GLN A 162 23.65 -27.01 19.42
N TRP A 163 23.38 -26.32 18.33
CA TRP A 163 24.40 -25.67 17.54
C TRP A 163 24.39 -24.16 17.80
N PRO A 164 25.51 -23.60 18.33
CA PRO A 164 25.60 -22.16 18.48
C PRO A 164 25.59 -21.53 17.08
N ARG A 165 24.68 -20.59 16.88
CA ARG A 165 24.65 -19.83 15.62
C ARG A 165 25.71 -18.75 15.66
N PRO A 166 26.57 -18.62 14.66
CA PRO A 166 27.51 -17.52 14.59
C PRO A 166 26.76 -16.20 14.50
N VAL A 167 27.16 -15.21 15.28
CA VAL A 167 26.57 -13.87 15.27
C VAL A 167 27.11 -13.06 14.09
N ARG A 168 28.35 -13.35 13.69
CA ARG A 168 29.03 -12.65 12.60
C ARG A 168 30.06 -13.59 11.95
N LEU A 169 30.21 -13.49 10.64
CA LEU A 169 31.30 -14.11 9.91
C LEU A 169 32.51 -13.16 9.88
N LEU A 170 33.69 -13.72 10.01
CA LEU A 170 34.93 -12.96 9.81
C LEU A 170 35.11 -12.66 8.32
N ALA A 171 35.60 -11.47 7.99
CA ALA A 171 35.92 -11.08 6.62
C ALA A 171 36.95 -12.00 5.96
N HIS A 172 37.87 -12.51 6.78
CA HIS A 172 38.87 -13.51 6.39
C HIS A 172 38.87 -14.65 7.40
N PRO A 173 38.98 -15.92 6.95
CA PRO A 173 39.09 -17.05 7.88
C PRO A 173 40.39 -16.95 8.67
N GLU A 174 40.30 -17.15 9.98
CA GLU A 174 41.48 -17.28 10.84
C GLU A 174 41.90 -18.76 10.86
N PRO A 175 43.21 -19.06 10.75
CA PRO A 175 43.68 -20.43 10.90
C PRO A 175 43.44 -20.91 12.33
N VAL A 176 42.95 -22.13 12.49
CA VAL A 176 42.73 -22.79 13.79
C VAL A 176 43.98 -23.48 14.23
#